data_8510fd00d3f71c709c866789d2a48475
#
_entry.id   8510fd00d3f71c709c866789d2a48475
#
_cell.length_a   1.000
_cell.length_b   1.000
_cell.length_c   1.000
_cell.angle_alpha   90.00
_cell.angle_beta   90.00
_cell.angle_gamma   90.00
#
_symmetry.space_group_name_H-M   'P 1'
#
loop_
_entity.id
_entity.type
_entity.pdbx_description
1 polymer ?
#
loop_
_entity_poly.entity_id
_entity_poly.type
_entity_poly.pdbx_seq_one_letter_code
_entity_poly.pdbx_strand_id
1 'polypeptide(L)'
;MRSAGAIPETPADDASDDDSFSAAVAAVTSAFGDATRRHIYLFTKEVDGATAGEVARQFALHPNVARHHLDKLAAGGYLDVTLDHAAPGAGRPAKLYRPSSRETTVPLPLRPNELVINLLVRALAALSPAVADHLAEDVGEEYGRSLASQMAPGDSQRSMRAAMSAVVDALTAHGFAARAESDNATTWVIREHCPFGEVVLEHPVLCAVDRGMVKGLLAGLCGGEVPVQLSSRARGDESCSSVAG
;
A
#
# COMPACT_ATOMS: atom_id res chain seq x y z
N MET A 1 17.61 -54.78 -16.36
CA MET A 1 18.41 -53.55 -16.48
C MET A 1 17.56 -52.53 -17.24
N ARG A 2 16.99 -51.58 -16.55
CA ARG A 2 16.29 -50.41 -17.15
C ARG A 2 17.06 -49.15 -16.75
N SER A 3 17.58 -48.48 -17.76
CA SER A 3 18.36 -47.24 -17.64
C SER A 3 17.53 -46.14 -17.03
N ALA A 4 18.03 -45.52 -15.99
CA ALA A 4 17.46 -44.29 -15.42
C ALA A 4 17.78 -43.13 -16.37
N GLY A 5 16.71 -42.48 -16.87
CA GLY A 5 16.83 -41.26 -17.64
C GLY A 5 17.25 -40.10 -16.74
N ALA A 6 18.34 -39.45 -17.08
CA ALA A 6 18.79 -38.24 -16.44
C ALA A 6 17.78 -37.09 -16.71
N ILE A 7 17.40 -36.38 -15.67
CA ILE A 7 16.65 -35.14 -15.76
C ILE A 7 17.61 -34.08 -16.32
N PRO A 8 17.25 -33.34 -17.39
CA PRO A 8 18.11 -32.27 -17.86
C PRO A 8 18.18 -31.14 -16.83
N GLU A 9 19.36 -30.77 -16.43
CA GLU A 9 19.60 -29.55 -15.63
C GLU A 9 19.22 -28.34 -16.48
N THR A 10 18.27 -27.55 -15.96
CA THR A 10 17.87 -26.26 -16.54
C THR A 10 19.00 -25.25 -16.30
N PRO A 11 19.52 -24.57 -17.34
CA PRO A 11 20.58 -23.58 -17.13
C PRO A 11 20.00 -22.31 -16.48
N ALA A 12 20.73 -21.81 -15.54
CA ALA A 12 20.79 -20.51 -14.90
C ALA A 12 20.21 -19.32 -15.69
N ASP A 13 18.91 -19.03 -15.47
CA ASP A 13 18.27 -17.74 -15.77
C ASP A 13 18.09 -16.87 -14.49
N ASP A 14 18.68 -17.30 -13.39
CA ASP A 14 18.47 -16.69 -12.05
C ASP A 14 19.28 -15.39 -11.83
N ALA A 15 20.31 -15.14 -12.64
CA ALA A 15 21.18 -13.96 -12.50
C ALA A 15 20.58 -12.66 -13.08
N SER A 16 19.70 -12.75 -14.08
CA SER A 16 19.09 -11.57 -14.72
C SER A 16 17.96 -10.96 -13.90
N ASP A 17 17.25 -11.77 -13.11
CA ASP A 17 16.12 -11.33 -12.30
C ASP A 17 16.59 -10.62 -11.01
N ASP A 18 17.68 -11.07 -10.41
CA ASP A 18 18.26 -10.47 -9.21
C ASP A 18 18.89 -9.09 -9.51
N ASP A 19 19.53 -8.96 -10.67
CA ASP A 19 20.07 -7.67 -11.15
C ASP A 19 18.94 -6.67 -11.47
N SER A 20 17.82 -7.12 -12.04
CA SER A 20 16.68 -6.25 -12.35
C SER A 20 15.96 -5.78 -11.09
N PHE A 21 15.81 -6.67 -10.10
CA PHE A 21 15.23 -6.33 -8.80
C PHE A 21 16.14 -5.35 -8.03
N SER A 22 17.43 -5.62 -7.97
CA SER A 22 18.42 -4.75 -7.34
C SER A 22 18.42 -3.36 -7.98
N ALA A 23 18.36 -3.27 -9.31
CA ALA A 23 18.26 -2.00 -10.03
C ALA A 23 16.95 -1.26 -9.72
N ALA A 24 15.81 -1.96 -9.62
CA ALA A 24 14.53 -1.37 -9.28
C ALA A 24 14.51 -0.83 -7.83
N VAL A 25 15.04 -1.59 -6.86
CA VAL A 25 15.20 -1.15 -5.47
C VAL A 25 16.11 0.08 -5.39
N ALA A 26 17.24 0.07 -6.12
CA ALA A 26 18.14 1.21 -6.18
C ALA A 26 17.47 2.46 -6.78
N ALA A 27 16.65 2.30 -7.82
CA ALA A 27 15.90 3.39 -8.44
C ALA A 27 14.89 4.01 -7.45
N VAL A 28 14.08 3.18 -6.75
CA VAL A 28 13.13 3.64 -5.72
C VAL A 28 13.87 4.33 -4.58
N THR A 29 14.95 3.73 -4.08
CA THR A 29 15.75 4.32 -3.00
C THR A 29 16.38 5.64 -3.44
N SER A 30 16.87 5.71 -4.67
CA SER A 30 17.42 6.96 -5.25
C SER A 30 16.35 8.04 -5.38
N ALA A 31 15.13 7.67 -5.78
CA ALA A 31 14.03 8.62 -5.93
C ALA A 31 13.49 9.10 -4.56
N PHE A 32 13.28 8.20 -3.60
CA PHE A 32 12.57 8.48 -2.34
C PHE A 32 13.44 8.41 -1.08
N GLY A 33 14.75 8.19 -1.20
CA GLY A 33 15.68 8.19 -0.06
C GLY A 33 15.80 9.55 0.66
N ASP A 34 15.54 10.66 -0.05
CA ASP A 34 15.54 12.01 0.48
C ASP A 34 14.16 12.39 1.04
N ALA A 35 14.09 12.82 2.30
CA ALA A 35 12.83 13.15 2.97
C ALA A 35 12.10 14.33 2.32
N THR A 36 12.83 15.37 1.91
CA THR A 36 12.26 16.55 1.26
C THR A 36 11.62 16.14 -0.08
N ARG A 37 12.28 15.28 -0.84
CA ARG A 37 11.77 14.81 -2.12
C ARG A 37 10.51 13.94 -1.96
N ARG A 38 10.42 13.13 -0.90
CA ARG A 38 9.18 12.40 -0.57
C ARG A 38 8.01 13.35 -0.31
N HIS A 39 8.23 14.38 0.51
CA HIS A 39 7.20 15.38 0.81
C HIS A 39 6.77 16.17 -0.44
N ILE A 40 7.73 16.51 -1.31
CA ILE A 40 7.43 17.17 -2.60
C ILE A 40 6.57 16.28 -3.47
N TYR A 41 6.86 14.97 -3.54
CA TYR A 41 6.04 14.02 -4.30
C TYR A 41 4.61 13.93 -3.77
N LEU A 42 4.45 13.82 -2.45
CA LEU A 42 3.13 13.76 -1.82
C LEU A 42 2.34 15.06 -2.07
N PHE A 43 2.98 16.20 -1.94
CA PHE A 43 2.37 17.48 -2.27
C PHE A 43 1.93 17.56 -3.74
N THR A 44 2.76 17.12 -4.69
CA THR A 44 2.36 17.10 -6.11
C THR A 44 1.17 16.20 -6.37
N LYS A 45 1.01 15.10 -5.61
CA LYS A 45 -0.18 14.23 -5.66
C LYS A 45 -1.42 14.92 -5.11
N GLU A 46 -1.29 15.63 -4.00
CA GLU A 46 -2.39 16.31 -3.33
C GLU A 46 -3.00 17.43 -4.20
N VAL A 47 -2.14 18.20 -4.89
CA VAL A 47 -2.58 19.33 -5.72
C VAL A 47 -2.74 18.99 -7.21
N ASP A 48 -2.67 17.71 -7.58
CA ASP A 48 -2.73 17.21 -8.97
C ASP A 48 -1.75 17.90 -9.92
N GLY A 49 -0.57 18.22 -9.40
CA GLY A 49 0.54 18.81 -10.14
C GLY A 49 1.00 20.15 -9.61
N ALA A 50 2.30 20.40 -9.70
CA ALA A 50 2.91 21.64 -9.23
C ALA A 50 4.08 22.08 -10.10
N THR A 51 4.33 23.39 -10.13
CA THR A 51 5.52 24.00 -10.72
C THR A 51 6.66 24.05 -9.68
N ALA A 52 7.90 24.21 -10.17
CA ALA A 52 9.05 24.39 -9.26
C ALA A 52 8.93 25.67 -8.39
N GLY A 53 8.22 26.70 -8.85
CA GLY A 53 7.95 27.90 -8.08
C GLY A 53 6.97 27.68 -6.93
N GLU A 54 5.93 26.89 -7.15
CA GLU A 54 4.94 26.52 -6.10
C GLU A 54 5.58 25.63 -5.04
N VAL A 55 6.33 24.61 -5.45
CA VAL A 55 7.09 23.75 -4.54
C VAL A 55 8.10 24.56 -3.73
N ALA A 56 8.83 25.48 -4.37
CA ALA A 56 9.78 26.34 -3.68
C ALA A 56 9.13 27.19 -2.58
N ARG A 57 7.95 27.75 -2.85
CA ARG A 57 7.17 28.50 -1.85
C ARG A 57 6.65 27.62 -0.72
N GLN A 58 6.08 26.45 -1.07
CA GLN A 58 5.47 25.54 -0.10
C GLN A 58 6.49 24.99 0.91
N PHE A 59 7.69 24.68 0.43
CA PHE A 59 8.73 24.04 1.25
C PHE A 59 9.84 24.99 1.69
N ALA A 60 9.70 26.29 1.45
CA ALA A 60 10.72 27.31 1.74
C ALA A 60 12.09 26.97 1.11
N LEU A 61 12.09 26.46 -0.13
CA LEU A 61 13.28 26.09 -0.87
C LEU A 61 13.66 27.14 -1.92
N HIS A 62 14.94 27.15 -2.30
CA HIS A 62 15.34 27.89 -3.51
C HIS A 62 14.73 27.21 -4.75
N PRO A 63 14.22 27.97 -5.76
CA PRO A 63 13.56 27.40 -6.96
C PRO A 63 14.40 26.36 -7.72
N ASN A 64 15.72 26.51 -7.74
CA ASN A 64 16.60 25.52 -8.37
C ASN A 64 16.68 24.21 -7.58
N VAL A 65 16.58 24.26 -6.24
CA VAL A 65 16.54 23.05 -5.40
C VAL A 65 15.21 22.33 -5.60
N ALA A 66 14.10 23.06 -5.58
CA ALA A 66 12.78 22.49 -5.88
C ALA A 66 12.76 21.81 -7.25
N ARG A 67 13.28 22.50 -8.29
CA ARG A 67 13.42 21.93 -9.64
C ARG A 67 14.26 20.67 -9.66
N HIS A 68 15.39 20.64 -8.94
CA HIS A 68 16.24 19.46 -8.88
C HIS A 68 15.51 18.23 -8.31
N HIS A 69 14.73 18.42 -7.23
CA HIS A 69 13.92 17.35 -6.66
C HIS A 69 12.84 16.87 -7.63
N LEU A 70 12.13 17.79 -8.28
CA LEU A 70 11.10 17.48 -9.28
C LEU A 70 11.67 16.78 -10.53
N ASP A 71 12.80 17.28 -11.07
CA ASP A 71 13.45 16.64 -12.22
C ASP A 71 13.97 15.23 -11.86
N LYS A 72 14.42 14.98 -10.63
CA LYS A 72 14.80 13.64 -10.16
C LYS A 72 13.60 12.70 -10.08
N LEU A 73 12.46 13.17 -9.60
CA LEU A 73 11.22 12.39 -9.58
C LEU A 73 10.73 12.09 -11.00
N ALA A 74 10.81 13.08 -11.90
CA ALA A 74 10.44 12.91 -13.30
C ALA A 74 11.38 11.92 -14.02
N ALA A 75 12.69 12.02 -13.79
CA ALA A 75 13.66 11.08 -14.35
C ALA A 75 13.44 9.63 -13.88
N GLY A 76 12.91 9.45 -12.68
CA GLY A 76 12.48 8.15 -12.14
C GLY A 76 11.13 7.66 -12.66
N GLY A 77 10.43 8.46 -13.46
CA GLY A 77 9.10 8.12 -14.00
C GLY A 77 7.94 8.30 -13.01
N TYR A 78 8.19 8.94 -11.86
CA TYR A 78 7.15 9.20 -10.83
C TYR A 78 6.31 10.44 -11.11
N LEU A 79 6.85 11.37 -11.92
CA LEU A 79 6.16 12.57 -12.38
C LEU A 79 6.27 12.69 -13.89
N ASP A 80 5.18 13.08 -14.53
CA ASP A 80 5.15 13.50 -15.92
C ASP A 80 5.37 15.02 -16.01
N VAL A 81 6.09 15.47 -17.04
CA VAL A 81 6.41 16.88 -17.22
C VAL A 81 5.64 17.42 -18.41
N THR A 82 4.82 18.44 -18.17
CA THR A 82 4.11 19.20 -19.21
C THR A 82 4.51 20.67 -19.13
N LEU A 83 4.17 21.44 -20.14
CA LEU A 83 4.33 22.88 -20.11
C LEU A 83 3.02 23.52 -19.62
N ASP A 84 3.12 24.38 -18.62
CA ASP A 84 1.99 25.19 -18.19
C ASP A 84 1.82 26.36 -19.15
N HIS A 85 0.77 26.31 -19.94
CA HIS A 85 0.37 27.37 -20.88
C HIS A 85 -0.63 28.35 -20.28
N ALA A 86 -1.09 28.12 -19.04
CA ALA A 86 -2.15 28.90 -18.41
C ALA A 86 -1.65 30.13 -17.64
N ALA A 87 -0.34 30.30 -17.44
CA ALA A 87 0.19 31.45 -16.73
C ALA A 87 0.07 32.73 -17.61
N PRO A 88 -0.78 33.70 -17.25
CA PRO A 88 -0.86 34.96 -17.98
C PRO A 88 0.39 35.81 -17.71
N GLY A 89 1.25 35.95 -18.71
CA GLY A 89 2.45 36.79 -18.63
C GLY A 89 3.45 36.51 -19.75
N ALA A 90 4.24 37.51 -20.13
CA ALA A 90 5.23 37.44 -21.21
C ALA A 90 6.51 36.66 -20.82
N GLY A 91 6.38 35.58 -20.05
CA GLY A 91 7.49 34.74 -19.61
C GLY A 91 7.57 33.39 -20.34
N ARG A 92 8.73 32.74 -20.24
CA ARG A 92 8.91 31.36 -20.73
C ARG A 92 7.93 30.43 -20.01
N PRO A 93 7.18 29.53 -20.71
CA PRO A 93 6.27 28.59 -20.08
C PRO A 93 6.95 27.81 -18.97
N ALA A 94 6.29 27.70 -17.82
CA ALA A 94 6.80 26.95 -16.69
C ALA A 94 6.58 25.44 -16.93
N LYS A 95 7.48 24.60 -16.41
CA LYS A 95 7.26 23.16 -16.34
C LYS A 95 6.25 22.88 -15.24
N LEU A 96 5.19 22.15 -15.57
CA LEU A 96 4.24 21.57 -14.63
C LEU A 96 4.56 20.08 -14.45
N TYR A 97 4.77 19.68 -13.22
CA TYR A 97 5.07 18.30 -12.84
C TYR A 97 3.81 17.68 -12.24
N ARG A 98 3.29 16.64 -12.89
CA ARG A 98 2.09 15.91 -12.44
C ARG A 98 2.45 14.49 -12.04
N PRO A 99 1.72 13.89 -11.09
CA PRO A 99 1.86 12.46 -10.81
C PRO A 99 1.72 11.65 -12.11
N SER A 100 2.67 10.75 -12.34
CA SER A 100 2.57 9.87 -13.50
C SER A 100 1.43 8.89 -13.29
N SER A 101 0.63 8.66 -14.33
CA SER A 101 -0.39 7.60 -14.35
C SER A 101 0.22 6.21 -14.47
N ARG A 102 1.53 6.10 -14.69
CA ARG A 102 2.22 4.82 -14.61
C ARG A 102 2.20 4.36 -13.18
N GLU A 103 1.52 3.26 -12.92
CA GLU A 103 1.75 2.52 -11.70
C GLU A 103 3.26 2.28 -11.59
N THR A 104 3.85 2.82 -10.52
CA THR A 104 5.25 2.54 -10.21
C THR A 104 5.30 1.14 -9.59
N THR A 105 4.94 0.18 -10.41
CA THR A 105 5.14 -1.22 -10.08
C THR A 105 6.64 -1.45 -10.22
N VAL A 106 7.33 -1.61 -9.10
CA VAL A 106 8.66 -2.22 -9.12
C VAL A 106 8.43 -3.55 -9.83
N PRO A 107 9.01 -3.81 -11.00
CA PRO A 107 8.86 -5.09 -11.66
C PRO A 107 9.52 -6.12 -10.76
N LEU A 108 8.74 -6.67 -9.85
CA LEU A 108 9.13 -7.87 -9.14
C LEU A 108 9.12 -8.99 -10.19
N PRO A 109 10.19 -9.78 -10.30
CA PRO A 109 10.17 -10.93 -11.17
C PRO A 109 8.92 -11.73 -10.87
N LEU A 110 8.23 -12.18 -11.93
CA LEU A 110 7.00 -12.99 -11.83
C LEU A 110 7.31 -14.15 -10.87
N ARG A 111 6.95 -13.96 -9.60
CA ARG A 111 7.19 -14.99 -8.60
C ARG A 111 6.24 -16.13 -8.92
N PRO A 112 6.69 -17.41 -8.78
CA PRO A 112 5.78 -18.55 -8.89
C PRO A 112 4.53 -18.42 -8.02
N ASN A 113 4.55 -17.51 -7.07
CA ASN A 113 3.43 -17.12 -6.21
C ASN A 113 2.24 -16.51 -6.98
N GLU A 114 2.44 -15.84 -8.13
CA GLU A 114 1.32 -15.24 -8.87
C GLU A 114 0.38 -16.31 -9.42
N LEU A 115 0.94 -17.39 -9.95
CA LEU A 115 0.14 -18.54 -10.38
C LEU A 115 -0.62 -19.17 -9.20
N VAL A 116 0.04 -19.28 -8.04
CA VAL A 116 -0.58 -19.80 -6.81
C VAL A 116 -1.67 -18.85 -6.32
N ILE A 117 -1.43 -17.54 -6.32
CA ILE A 117 -2.43 -16.52 -5.95
C ILE A 117 -3.63 -16.61 -6.88
N ASN A 118 -3.44 -16.66 -8.20
CA ASN A 118 -4.53 -16.79 -9.16
C ASN A 118 -5.31 -18.09 -8.96
N LEU A 119 -4.64 -19.21 -8.66
CA LEU A 119 -5.29 -20.48 -8.35
C LEU A 119 -6.15 -20.38 -7.08
N LEU A 120 -5.60 -19.77 -6.01
CA LEU A 120 -6.30 -19.60 -4.73
C LEU A 120 -7.50 -18.67 -4.87
N VAL A 121 -7.37 -17.55 -5.60
CA VAL A 121 -8.48 -16.63 -5.86
C VAL A 121 -9.61 -17.35 -6.64
N ARG A 122 -9.27 -18.15 -7.66
CA ARG A 122 -10.25 -18.95 -8.40
C ARG A 122 -10.89 -20.03 -7.53
N ALA A 123 -10.11 -20.64 -6.62
CA ALA A 123 -10.64 -21.62 -5.68
C ALA A 123 -11.62 -20.98 -4.70
N LEU A 124 -11.31 -19.78 -4.17
CA LEU A 124 -12.23 -19.00 -3.33
C LEU A 124 -13.51 -18.62 -4.11
N ALA A 125 -13.38 -18.21 -5.36
CA ALA A 125 -14.54 -17.86 -6.19
C ALA A 125 -15.46 -19.06 -6.51
N ALA A 126 -14.98 -20.28 -6.37
CA ALA A 126 -15.77 -21.51 -6.52
C ALA A 126 -16.57 -21.88 -5.26
N LEU A 127 -16.30 -21.26 -4.13
CA LEU A 127 -17.03 -21.45 -2.88
C LEU A 127 -18.31 -20.60 -2.86
N SER A 128 -19.24 -20.94 -1.97
CA SER A 128 -20.36 -20.01 -1.71
C SER A 128 -19.82 -18.72 -1.08
N PRO A 129 -20.41 -17.55 -1.37
CA PRO A 129 -19.92 -16.27 -0.87
C PRO A 129 -19.75 -16.23 0.66
N ALA A 130 -20.66 -16.85 1.40
CA ALA A 130 -20.59 -16.91 2.86
C ALA A 130 -19.39 -17.75 3.37
N VAL A 131 -19.10 -18.86 2.71
CA VAL A 131 -17.95 -19.73 3.07
C VAL A 131 -16.65 -19.05 2.71
N ALA A 132 -16.57 -18.42 1.54
CA ALA A 132 -15.38 -17.67 1.12
C ALA A 132 -15.09 -16.47 2.05
N ASP A 133 -16.13 -15.73 2.44
CA ASP A 133 -16.03 -14.57 3.34
C ASP A 133 -15.54 -15.00 4.74
N HIS A 134 -16.09 -16.10 5.27
CA HIS A 134 -15.69 -16.64 6.57
C HIS A 134 -14.25 -17.14 6.56
N LEU A 135 -13.88 -17.93 5.54
CA LEU A 135 -12.50 -18.42 5.40
C LEU A 135 -11.48 -17.27 5.29
N ALA A 136 -11.81 -16.25 4.51
CA ALA A 136 -10.96 -15.09 4.34
C ALA A 136 -10.82 -14.29 5.65
N GLU A 137 -11.90 -14.15 6.41
CA GLU A 137 -11.89 -13.49 7.71
C GLU A 137 -11.05 -14.29 8.74
N ASP A 138 -11.20 -15.61 8.80
CA ASP A 138 -10.44 -16.46 9.71
C ASP A 138 -8.92 -16.36 9.46
N VAL A 139 -8.50 -16.42 8.18
CA VAL A 139 -7.10 -16.25 7.80
C VAL A 139 -6.58 -14.87 8.20
N GLY A 140 -7.37 -13.83 7.99
CA GLY A 140 -7.03 -12.47 8.42
C GLY A 140 -6.89 -12.37 9.93
N GLU A 141 -7.82 -12.99 10.68
CA GLU A 141 -7.83 -12.94 12.14
C GLU A 141 -6.62 -13.68 12.76
N GLU A 142 -6.27 -14.84 12.23
CA GLU A 142 -5.06 -15.57 12.65
C GLU A 142 -3.79 -14.73 12.41
N TYR A 143 -3.70 -14.10 11.22
CA TYR A 143 -2.59 -13.21 10.90
C TYR A 143 -2.54 -11.98 11.82
N GLY A 144 -3.69 -11.35 12.09
CA GLY A 144 -3.80 -10.22 13.02
C GLY A 144 -3.37 -10.56 14.43
N ARG A 145 -3.76 -11.73 14.96
CA ARG A 145 -3.29 -12.23 16.28
C ARG A 145 -1.77 -12.44 16.29
N SER A 146 -1.22 -12.99 15.21
CA SER A 146 0.24 -13.15 15.09
C SER A 146 0.97 -11.81 15.14
N LEU A 147 0.46 -10.79 14.46
CA LEU A 147 1.01 -9.43 14.53
C LEU A 147 0.91 -8.84 15.94
N ALA A 148 -0.24 -8.96 16.59
CA ALA A 148 -0.43 -8.48 17.96
C ALA A 148 0.56 -9.09 18.94
N SER A 149 0.85 -10.39 18.82
CA SER A 149 1.83 -11.07 19.67
C SER A 149 3.26 -10.53 19.49
N GLN A 150 3.61 -10.05 18.30
CA GLN A 150 4.91 -9.42 18.03
C GLN A 150 4.99 -7.98 18.57
N MET A 151 3.85 -7.27 18.62
CA MET A 151 3.78 -5.87 19.07
C MET A 151 3.66 -5.71 20.58
N ALA A 152 3.16 -6.71 21.27
CA ALA A 152 2.98 -6.73 22.73
C ALA A 152 3.43 -8.08 23.29
N PRO A 153 4.76 -8.35 23.35
CA PRO A 153 5.23 -9.57 23.99
C PRO A 153 4.95 -9.48 25.49
N GLY A 154 3.92 -10.20 25.95
CA GLY A 154 3.49 -10.27 27.35
C GLY A 154 1.99 -10.02 27.52
N ASP A 155 1.47 -10.30 28.75
CA ASP A 155 0.03 -10.27 29.10
C ASP A 155 -0.54 -8.85 29.31
N SER A 156 0.10 -7.79 28.87
CA SER A 156 -0.41 -6.43 29.08
C SER A 156 -1.53 -6.08 28.09
N GLN A 157 -2.77 -6.13 28.56
CA GLN A 157 -3.94 -5.66 27.82
C GLN A 157 -3.87 -4.15 27.62
N ARG A 158 -4.14 -3.70 26.38
CA ARG A 158 -4.22 -2.28 26.04
C ARG A 158 -5.65 -1.78 26.16
N SER A 159 -5.79 -0.47 26.46
CA SER A 159 -7.08 0.18 26.28
C SER A 159 -7.47 0.18 24.81
N MET A 160 -8.78 0.20 24.51
CA MET A 160 -9.29 0.23 23.14
C MET A 160 -8.64 1.33 22.30
N ARG A 161 -8.51 2.54 22.83
CA ARG A 161 -7.85 3.66 22.14
C ARG A 161 -6.38 3.34 21.79
N ALA A 162 -5.63 2.76 22.71
CA ALA A 162 -4.23 2.39 22.47
C ALA A 162 -4.12 1.22 21.49
N ALA A 163 -5.07 0.27 21.53
CA ALA A 163 -5.15 -0.82 20.57
C ALA A 163 -5.48 -0.31 19.17
N MET A 164 -6.43 0.60 19.01
CA MET A 164 -6.78 1.20 17.72
C MET A 164 -5.61 1.99 17.11
N SER A 165 -4.82 2.71 17.92
CA SER A 165 -3.58 3.36 17.44
C SER A 165 -2.59 2.32 16.93
N ALA A 166 -2.40 1.23 17.66
CA ALA A 166 -1.50 0.16 17.25
C ALA A 166 -1.99 -0.56 15.98
N VAL A 167 -3.31 -0.68 15.78
CA VAL A 167 -3.90 -1.20 14.53
C VAL A 167 -3.54 -0.29 13.36
N VAL A 168 -3.64 1.05 13.51
CA VAL A 168 -3.24 2.01 12.47
C VAL A 168 -1.77 1.83 12.10
N ASP A 169 -0.88 1.72 13.09
CA ASP A 169 0.56 1.53 12.87
C ASP A 169 0.83 0.21 12.14
N ALA A 170 0.17 -0.89 12.56
CA ALA A 170 0.30 -2.21 11.94
C ALA A 170 -0.20 -2.21 10.49
N LEU A 171 -1.38 -1.66 10.23
CA LEU A 171 -1.93 -1.58 8.88
C LEU A 171 -1.05 -0.72 7.96
N THR A 172 -0.52 0.40 8.49
CA THR A 172 0.38 1.28 7.73
C THR A 172 1.68 0.56 7.37
N ALA A 173 2.25 -0.21 8.31
CA ALA A 173 3.43 -1.04 8.04
C ALA A 173 3.19 -2.13 6.98
N HIS A 174 1.92 -2.54 6.79
CA HIS A 174 1.49 -3.53 5.79
C HIS A 174 0.92 -2.90 4.50
N GLY A 175 1.19 -1.62 4.26
CA GLY A 175 0.87 -0.94 3.01
C GLY A 175 -0.54 -0.33 2.93
N PHE A 176 -1.35 -0.40 3.99
CA PHE A 176 -2.57 0.39 4.07
C PHE A 176 -2.22 1.81 4.50
N ALA A 177 -2.54 2.84 3.76
CA ALA A 177 -2.43 4.20 4.28
C ALA A 177 -3.56 4.44 5.30
N ALA A 178 -3.33 3.98 6.55
CA ALA A 178 -4.33 4.01 7.60
C ALA A 178 -4.17 5.22 8.52
N ARG A 179 -5.30 5.75 9.01
CA ARG A 179 -5.35 6.78 10.05
C ARG A 179 -6.52 6.54 10.99
N ALA A 180 -6.40 7.00 12.23
CA ALA A 180 -7.50 6.95 13.19
C ALA A 180 -8.27 8.26 13.15
N GLU A 181 -9.60 8.15 13.14
CA GLU A 181 -10.51 9.25 13.46
C GLU A 181 -11.33 8.86 14.68
N SER A 182 -11.56 9.82 15.55
CA SER A 182 -12.35 9.58 16.76
C SER A 182 -13.35 10.72 16.98
N ASP A 183 -14.57 10.38 17.34
CA ASP A 183 -15.49 11.27 18.01
C ASP A 183 -15.59 10.92 19.51
N ASN A 184 -16.55 11.52 20.20
CA ASN A 184 -16.69 11.40 21.66
C ASN A 184 -16.86 9.95 22.17
N ALA A 185 -17.29 9.00 21.34
CA ALA A 185 -17.66 7.65 21.74
C ALA A 185 -16.99 6.56 20.90
N THR A 186 -16.64 6.85 19.65
CA THR A 186 -16.25 5.84 18.67
C THR A 186 -14.91 6.21 18.01
N THR A 187 -14.09 5.22 17.74
CA THR A 187 -12.85 5.38 16.97
C THR A 187 -12.94 4.56 15.70
N TRP A 188 -12.70 5.20 14.58
CA TRP A 188 -12.60 4.56 13.26
C TRP A 188 -11.16 4.47 12.80
N VAL A 189 -10.84 3.39 12.10
CA VAL A 189 -9.62 3.29 11.29
C VAL A 189 -10.04 3.46 9.83
N ILE A 190 -9.63 4.56 9.23
CA ILE A 190 -9.89 4.89 7.83
C ILE A 190 -8.66 4.50 7.02
N ARG A 191 -8.88 3.91 5.84
CA ARG A 191 -7.84 3.50 4.90
C ARG A 191 -7.99 4.28 3.60
N GLU A 192 -6.96 5.02 3.26
CA GLU A 192 -6.92 5.82 2.02
C GLU A 192 -6.34 5.01 0.86
N HIS A 193 -5.53 3.99 1.17
CA HIS A 193 -4.92 3.08 0.20
C HIS A 193 -5.12 1.63 0.63
N CYS A 194 -5.38 0.76 -0.36
CA CYS A 194 -5.51 -0.68 -0.18
C CYS A 194 -4.30 -1.38 -0.83
N PRO A 195 -3.52 -2.19 -0.11
CA PRO A 195 -2.37 -2.89 -0.68
C PRO A 195 -2.76 -3.98 -1.69
N PHE A 196 -4.04 -4.40 -1.71
CA PHE A 196 -4.55 -5.36 -2.69
C PHE A 196 -4.83 -4.71 -4.06
N GLY A 197 -4.72 -3.38 -4.17
CA GLY A 197 -4.90 -2.66 -5.42
C GLY A 197 -6.29 -2.86 -6.04
N GLU A 198 -6.35 -2.93 -7.37
CA GLU A 198 -7.60 -3.10 -8.11
C GLU A 198 -8.18 -4.51 -8.01
N VAL A 199 -7.38 -5.51 -7.65
CA VAL A 199 -7.82 -6.91 -7.49
C VAL A 199 -8.97 -7.03 -6.49
N VAL A 200 -9.03 -6.15 -5.48
CA VAL A 200 -10.12 -6.13 -4.50
C VAL A 200 -11.47 -5.74 -5.12
N LEU A 201 -11.48 -4.98 -6.22
CA LEU A 201 -12.70 -4.59 -6.92
C LEU A 201 -13.31 -5.79 -7.66
N GLU A 202 -12.47 -6.66 -8.21
CA GLU A 202 -12.89 -7.90 -8.87
C GLU A 202 -13.23 -8.99 -7.85
N HIS A 203 -12.57 -8.98 -6.69
CA HIS A 203 -12.68 -9.98 -5.63
C HIS A 203 -12.93 -9.36 -4.25
N PRO A 204 -14.16 -8.84 -3.99
CA PRO A 204 -14.49 -8.17 -2.72
C PRO A 204 -14.31 -9.03 -1.46
N VAL A 205 -14.20 -10.36 -1.61
CA VAL A 205 -13.89 -11.30 -0.52
C VAL A 205 -12.56 -10.96 0.18
N LEU A 206 -11.61 -10.33 -0.53
CA LEU A 206 -10.35 -9.88 0.06
C LEU A 206 -10.54 -8.82 1.17
N CYS A 207 -11.67 -8.11 1.17
CA CYS A 207 -12.01 -7.19 2.28
C CYS A 207 -12.32 -7.95 3.58
N ALA A 208 -12.68 -9.24 3.51
CA ALA A 208 -12.87 -10.05 4.71
C ALA A 208 -11.53 -10.38 5.38
N VAL A 209 -10.45 -10.54 4.61
CA VAL A 209 -9.08 -10.66 5.17
C VAL A 209 -8.71 -9.43 5.99
N ASP A 210 -8.96 -8.24 5.45
CA ASP A 210 -8.71 -6.97 6.15
C ASP A 210 -9.54 -6.85 7.43
N ARG A 211 -10.83 -7.20 7.38
CA ARG A 211 -11.69 -7.25 8.57
C ARG A 211 -11.15 -8.22 9.62
N GLY A 212 -10.75 -9.41 9.20
CA GLY A 212 -10.13 -10.40 10.07
C GLY A 212 -8.83 -9.88 10.71
N MET A 213 -7.96 -9.25 9.93
CA MET A 213 -6.72 -8.67 10.47
C MET A 213 -6.99 -7.66 11.60
N VAL A 214 -7.96 -6.78 11.42
CA VAL A 214 -8.33 -5.81 12.46
C VAL A 214 -8.91 -6.52 13.69
N LYS A 215 -9.79 -7.51 13.50
CA LYS A 215 -10.31 -8.34 14.59
C LYS A 215 -9.20 -9.04 15.38
N GLY A 216 -8.31 -9.71 14.67
CA GLY A 216 -7.20 -10.45 15.29
C GLY A 216 -6.23 -9.55 16.04
N LEU A 217 -5.88 -8.39 15.47
CA LEU A 217 -5.06 -7.38 16.13
C LEU A 217 -5.73 -6.89 17.43
N LEU A 218 -7.00 -6.51 17.37
CA LEU A 218 -7.73 -6.02 18.54
C LEU A 218 -7.89 -7.11 19.60
N ALA A 219 -8.24 -8.33 19.19
CA ALA A 219 -8.37 -9.46 20.12
C ALA A 219 -7.05 -9.74 20.88
N GLY A 220 -5.92 -9.73 20.15
CA GLY A 220 -4.61 -9.94 20.75
C GLY A 220 -4.15 -8.77 21.64
N LEU A 221 -4.48 -7.52 21.29
CA LEU A 221 -4.07 -6.33 22.04
C LEU A 221 -4.98 -6.01 23.25
N CYS A 222 -6.28 -6.33 23.15
CA CYS A 222 -7.25 -6.07 24.21
C CYS A 222 -7.50 -7.29 25.12
N GLY A 223 -7.04 -8.48 24.72
CA GLY A 223 -7.20 -9.71 25.50
C GLY A 223 -8.59 -10.35 25.41
N GLY A 224 -9.37 -10.02 24.39
CA GLY A 224 -10.71 -10.59 24.17
C GLY A 224 -11.25 -10.26 22.77
N GLU A 225 -12.30 -10.97 22.36
CA GLU A 225 -12.96 -10.70 21.08
C GLU A 225 -13.56 -9.29 21.06
N VAL A 226 -13.31 -8.58 19.96
CA VAL A 226 -13.84 -7.24 19.71
C VAL A 226 -14.61 -7.29 18.40
N PRO A 227 -15.92 -6.95 18.42
CA PRO A 227 -16.69 -6.88 17.19
C PRO A 227 -16.16 -5.75 16.30
N VAL A 228 -15.96 -6.06 15.03
CA VAL A 228 -15.45 -5.12 14.03
C VAL A 228 -16.44 -5.05 12.87
N GLN A 229 -16.91 -3.85 12.58
CA GLN A 229 -17.66 -3.57 11.37
C GLN A 229 -16.72 -2.96 10.33
N LEU A 230 -16.83 -3.41 9.09
CA LEU A 230 -16.04 -2.93 7.96
C LEU A 230 -16.95 -2.33 6.90
N SER A 231 -16.64 -1.10 6.49
CA SER A 231 -17.12 -0.49 5.25
C SER A 231 -16.04 -0.58 4.18
N SER A 232 -16.41 -0.84 2.94
CA SER A 232 -15.46 -1.03 1.85
C SER A 232 -15.99 -0.51 0.51
N ARG A 233 -15.17 0.27 -0.19
CA ARG A 233 -15.47 0.74 -1.55
C ARG A 233 -15.73 -0.40 -2.53
N ALA A 234 -15.04 -1.53 -2.38
CA ALA A 234 -15.28 -2.72 -3.20
C ALA A 234 -16.67 -3.37 -2.96
N ARG A 235 -17.34 -3.02 -1.88
CA ARG A 235 -18.71 -3.43 -1.55
C ARG A 235 -19.75 -2.32 -1.78
N GLY A 236 -19.32 -1.16 -2.32
CA GLY A 236 -20.20 -0.04 -2.66
C GLY A 236 -20.29 1.06 -1.62
N ASP A 237 -19.49 1.02 -0.54
CA ASP A 237 -19.44 2.08 0.45
C ASP A 237 -18.60 3.28 -0.04
N GLU A 238 -18.81 4.46 0.56
CA GLU A 238 -18.07 5.68 0.19
C GLU A 238 -16.58 5.62 0.58
N SER A 239 -16.25 4.91 1.65
CA SER A 239 -14.88 4.82 2.16
C SER A 239 -14.56 3.42 2.69
N CYS A 240 -13.25 3.10 2.76
CA CYS A 240 -12.78 1.93 3.47
C CYS A 240 -12.50 2.29 4.93
N SER A 241 -13.32 1.77 5.86
CA SER A 241 -13.15 2.04 7.28
C SER A 241 -13.49 0.83 8.13
N SER A 242 -12.93 0.77 9.35
CA SER A 242 -13.32 -0.19 10.38
C SER A 242 -13.67 0.56 11.65
N VAL A 243 -14.73 0.11 12.30
CA VAL A 243 -15.12 0.56 13.63
C VAL A 243 -15.14 -0.63 14.57
N ALA A 244 -14.63 -0.43 15.78
CA ALA A 244 -14.66 -1.39 16.87
C ALA A 244 -15.56 -0.85 17.97
N GLY A 245 -16.52 -1.65 18.42
CA GLY A 245 -17.45 -1.27 19.47
C GLY A 245 -18.34 -2.41 19.89
#